data_690d54a26cf120c2e8ea7e0b169ee078
#
_entry.id   690d54a26cf120c2e8ea7e0b169ee078
#
_cell.length_a   1.000
_cell.length_b   1.000
_cell.length_c   1.000
_cell.angle_alpha   90.00
_cell.angle_beta   90.00
_cell.angle_gamma   90.00
#
_symmetry.space_group_name_H-M   'P 1'
#
loop_
_entity.id
_entity.type
_entity.pdbx_description
1 polymer ?
#
loop_
_entity_poly.entity_id
_entity_poly.type
_entity_poly.pdbx_seq_one_letter_code
_entity_poly.pdbx_strand_id
1 'polypeptide(L)'
;RGSSDPLLAVKEYLKEEPYTAEEIEKILEEKLPSIVNNDPTSLAVLNAATHFKLHQRAAHVYSEARRVHGFKDTVNSNLSDEEKLKKLGDLMNESHYSCSVLYECSCPELEELVQVCKENGALGARLTGAGWGGCAVALVKEFDVTQFIPAVKEKYYKKRVEKGVVKKEDMELYLF
;
A
#
# COMPACT_ATOMS: atom_id res chain seq x y z
N ARG A 1 -6.13 -9.78 -24.58
CA ARG A 1 -6.63 -8.64 -25.38
C ARG A 1 -5.74 -7.45 -25.05
N GLY A 2 -4.98 -6.91 -26.04
CA GLY A 2 -4.06 -5.80 -25.85
C GLY A 2 -4.82 -4.49 -25.64
N SER A 3 -5.15 -4.19 -24.37
CA SER A 3 -5.59 -2.83 -24.01
C SER A 3 -4.36 -1.95 -23.82
N SER A 4 -4.37 -0.77 -24.41
CA SER A 4 -3.33 0.24 -24.19
C SER A 4 -3.38 0.82 -22.76
N ASP A 5 -4.49 0.68 -22.05
CA ASP A 5 -4.68 1.08 -20.65
C ASP A 5 -5.31 -0.08 -19.85
N PRO A 6 -4.50 -0.81 -19.04
CA PRO A 6 -5.00 -1.91 -18.24
C PRO A 6 -6.06 -1.51 -17.21
N LEU A 7 -6.05 -0.27 -16.70
CA LEU A 7 -7.06 0.19 -15.75
C LEU A 7 -8.43 0.37 -16.39
N LEU A 8 -8.49 0.77 -17.66
CA LEU A 8 -9.75 0.77 -18.41
C LEU A 8 -10.27 -0.64 -18.60
N ALA A 9 -9.38 -1.60 -18.92
CA ALA A 9 -9.77 -3.00 -19.03
C ALA A 9 -10.31 -3.57 -17.71
N VAL A 10 -9.71 -3.22 -16.56
CA VAL A 10 -10.24 -3.62 -15.26
C VAL A 10 -11.66 -3.10 -15.06
N LYS A 11 -11.92 -1.82 -15.33
CA LYS A 11 -13.25 -1.22 -15.20
C LYS A 11 -14.29 -1.80 -16.16
N GLU A 12 -13.86 -2.19 -17.35
CA GLU A 12 -14.77 -2.70 -18.41
C GLU A 12 -15.10 -4.18 -18.21
N TYR A 13 -14.15 -4.99 -17.77
CA TYR A 13 -14.29 -6.45 -17.78
C TYR A 13 -14.43 -7.10 -16.40
N LEU A 14 -14.10 -6.39 -15.31
CA LEU A 14 -14.24 -6.92 -13.96
C LEU A 14 -15.35 -6.17 -13.21
N LYS A 15 -16.34 -6.90 -12.70
CA LYS A 15 -17.35 -6.31 -11.82
C LYS A 15 -16.72 -5.85 -10.49
N GLU A 16 -17.26 -4.81 -9.89
CA GLU A 16 -16.77 -4.27 -8.60
C GLU A 16 -17.09 -5.19 -7.43
N GLU A 17 -18.21 -5.94 -7.52
CA GLU A 17 -18.60 -6.91 -6.51
C GLU A 17 -17.63 -8.10 -6.49
N PRO A 18 -17.38 -8.68 -5.31
CA PRO A 18 -16.54 -9.87 -5.20
C PRO A 18 -17.11 -11.05 -6.01
N TYR A 19 -16.21 -11.85 -6.55
CA TYR A 19 -16.55 -13.08 -7.27
C TYR A 19 -16.61 -14.27 -6.33
N THR A 20 -17.51 -15.24 -6.62
CA THR A 20 -17.43 -16.56 -6.02
C THR A 20 -16.45 -17.46 -6.79
N ALA A 21 -16.06 -18.58 -6.18
CA ALA A 21 -15.21 -19.57 -6.86
C ALA A 21 -15.90 -20.12 -8.14
N GLU A 22 -17.19 -20.41 -8.03
CA GLU A 22 -18.00 -20.94 -9.15
C GLU A 22 -18.08 -19.95 -10.31
N GLU A 23 -18.24 -18.66 -10.03
CA GLU A 23 -18.25 -17.63 -11.08
C GLU A 23 -16.92 -17.59 -11.83
N ILE A 24 -15.79 -17.66 -11.10
CA ILE A 24 -14.45 -17.64 -11.69
C ILE A 24 -14.22 -18.90 -12.53
N GLU A 25 -14.50 -20.07 -11.98
CA GLU A 25 -14.35 -21.35 -12.66
C GLU A 25 -15.17 -21.42 -13.95
N LYS A 26 -16.39 -20.86 -13.91
CA LYS A 26 -17.26 -20.78 -15.10
C LYS A 26 -16.69 -19.85 -16.18
N ILE A 27 -16.08 -18.72 -15.78
CA ILE A 27 -15.48 -17.76 -16.73
C ILE A 27 -14.22 -18.34 -17.36
N LEU A 28 -13.40 -19.04 -16.57
CA LEU A 28 -12.12 -19.60 -17.02
C LEU A 28 -12.27 -20.99 -17.66
N GLU A 29 -13.42 -21.63 -17.51
CA GLU A 29 -13.67 -23.02 -17.92
C GLU A 29 -12.68 -24.02 -17.29
N GLU A 30 -12.15 -23.67 -16.10
CA GLU A 30 -11.13 -24.42 -15.38
C GLU A 30 -11.34 -24.35 -13.86
N LYS A 31 -10.96 -25.40 -13.14
CA LYS A 31 -11.02 -25.43 -11.68
C LYS A 31 -9.92 -24.62 -11.03
N LEU A 32 -10.25 -23.85 -9.98
CA LEU A 32 -9.27 -23.01 -9.26
C LEU A 32 -8.05 -23.79 -8.76
N PRO A 33 -8.17 -25.02 -8.22
CA PRO A 33 -6.99 -25.81 -7.83
C PRO A 33 -5.99 -26.05 -8.95
N SER A 34 -6.48 -26.28 -10.20
CA SER A 34 -5.58 -26.45 -11.36
C SER A 34 -4.77 -25.19 -11.66
N ILE A 35 -5.42 -24.02 -11.57
CA ILE A 35 -4.79 -22.73 -11.86
C ILE A 35 -3.60 -22.44 -10.96
N VAL A 36 -3.68 -22.87 -9.70
CA VAL A 36 -2.58 -22.72 -8.72
C VAL A 36 -1.64 -23.93 -8.68
N ASN A 37 -1.66 -24.77 -9.74
CA ASN A 37 -0.79 -25.96 -9.86
C ASN A 37 -0.86 -26.91 -8.65
N ASN A 38 -1.99 -26.95 -7.97
CA ASN A 38 -2.21 -27.72 -6.73
C ASN A 38 -1.18 -27.43 -5.62
N ASP A 39 -0.59 -26.22 -5.61
CA ASP A 39 0.32 -25.83 -4.53
C ASP A 39 -0.41 -25.84 -3.17
N PRO A 40 0.08 -26.56 -2.16
CA PRO A 40 -0.62 -26.74 -0.88
C PRO A 40 -0.93 -25.43 -0.16
N THR A 41 -0.04 -24.44 -0.23
CA THR A 41 -0.22 -23.14 0.41
C THR A 41 -1.34 -22.35 -0.26
N SER A 42 -1.32 -22.30 -1.59
CA SER A 42 -2.34 -21.65 -2.39
C SER A 42 -3.69 -22.34 -2.26
N LEU A 43 -3.73 -23.67 -2.20
CA LEU A 43 -4.95 -24.44 -1.94
C LEU A 43 -5.56 -24.13 -0.58
N ALA A 44 -4.73 -24.00 0.48
CA ALA A 44 -5.20 -23.64 1.80
C ALA A 44 -5.89 -22.26 1.79
N VAL A 45 -5.31 -21.29 1.09
CA VAL A 45 -5.89 -19.94 0.92
C VAL A 45 -7.20 -20.00 0.11
N LEU A 46 -7.23 -20.72 -1.01
CA LEU A 46 -8.43 -20.90 -1.83
C LEU A 46 -9.58 -21.53 -1.03
N ASN A 47 -9.29 -22.55 -0.26
CA ASN A 47 -10.30 -23.25 0.56
C ASN A 47 -10.84 -22.38 1.72
N ALA A 48 -10.03 -21.44 2.23
CA ALA A 48 -10.45 -20.49 3.25
C ALA A 48 -11.22 -19.28 2.69
N ALA A 49 -11.00 -18.96 1.41
CA ALA A 49 -11.61 -17.79 0.77
C ALA A 49 -13.04 -18.13 0.32
N THR A 50 -13.99 -17.27 0.70
CA THR A 50 -15.38 -17.37 0.25
C THR A 50 -15.67 -16.51 -0.97
N HIS A 51 -14.92 -15.42 -1.12
CA HIS A 51 -15.09 -14.43 -2.18
C HIS A 51 -13.74 -13.87 -2.63
N PHE A 52 -13.67 -13.42 -3.89
CA PHE A 52 -12.44 -12.92 -4.53
C PHE A 52 -12.68 -11.52 -5.08
N LYS A 53 -12.01 -10.52 -4.53
CA LYS A 53 -12.11 -9.11 -4.93
C LYS A 53 -11.22 -8.81 -6.15
N LEU A 54 -11.49 -9.46 -7.27
CA LEU A 54 -10.62 -9.41 -8.46
C LEU A 54 -10.45 -8.00 -9.01
N HIS A 55 -11.54 -7.22 -9.07
CA HIS A 55 -11.50 -5.83 -9.54
C HIS A 55 -10.54 -4.99 -8.70
N GLN A 56 -10.70 -5.00 -7.36
CA GLN A 56 -9.88 -4.23 -6.44
C GLN A 56 -8.40 -4.65 -6.52
N ARG A 57 -8.11 -5.95 -6.57
CA ARG A 57 -6.74 -6.47 -6.68
C ARG A 57 -6.09 -6.08 -8.01
N ALA A 58 -6.78 -6.21 -9.12
CA ALA A 58 -6.29 -5.79 -10.43
C ALA A 58 -6.11 -4.27 -10.50
N ALA A 59 -7.07 -3.49 -9.98
CA ALA A 59 -6.98 -2.04 -9.90
C ALA A 59 -5.75 -1.60 -9.07
N HIS A 60 -5.48 -2.27 -7.94
CA HIS A 60 -4.27 -2.03 -7.16
C HIS A 60 -3.01 -2.24 -8.00
N VAL A 61 -2.83 -3.44 -8.58
CA VAL A 61 -1.61 -3.80 -9.32
C VAL A 61 -1.32 -2.83 -10.46
N TYR A 62 -2.31 -2.54 -11.29
CA TYR A 62 -2.10 -1.66 -12.45
C TYR A 62 -1.97 -0.18 -12.06
N SER A 63 -2.66 0.28 -11.01
CA SER A 63 -2.49 1.64 -10.52
C SER A 63 -1.13 1.85 -9.84
N GLU A 64 -0.61 0.84 -9.10
CA GLU A 64 0.75 0.89 -8.53
C GLU A 64 1.81 0.96 -9.65
N ALA A 65 1.72 0.12 -10.67
CA ALA A 65 2.63 0.19 -11.80
C ALA A 65 2.62 1.58 -12.45
N ARG A 66 1.44 2.18 -12.63
CA ARG A 66 1.29 3.55 -13.16
C ARG A 66 1.93 4.60 -12.23
N ARG A 67 1.78 4.47 -10.91
CA ARG A 67 2.41 5.38 -9.93
C ARG A 67 3.93 5.29 -9.97
N VAL A 68 4.52 4.11 -10.16
CA VAL A 68 5.97 3.95 -10.33
C VAL A 68 6.48 4.75 -11.53
N HIS A 69 5.80 4.65 -12.68
CA HIS A 69 6.13 5.47 -13.85
C HIS A 69 5.93 6.96 -13.58
N GLY A 70 4.81 7.35 -12.96
CA GLY A 70 4.54 8.73 -12.57
C GLY A 70 5.58 9.31 -11.62
N PHE A 71 6.10 8.50 -10.68
CA PHE A 71 7.18 8.90 -9.79
C PHE A 71 8.47 9.20 -10.57
N LYS A 72 8.90 8.29 -11.45
CA LYS A 72 10.05 8.47 -12.33
C LYS A 72 9.90 9.72 -13.20
N ASP A 73 8.74 9.89 -13.83
CA ASP A 73 8.47 11.03 -14.73
C ASP A 73 8.49 12.36 -13.96
N THR A 74 7.98 12.38 -12.72
CA THR A 74 8.01 13.55 -11.86
C THR A 74 9.44 13.93 -11.49
N VAL A 75 10.29 12.97 -11.10
CA VAL A 75 11.70 13.22 -10.81
C VAL A 75 12.44 13.82 -12.01
N ASN A 76 12.18 13.32 -13.21
CA ASN A 76 12.83 13.74 -14.45
C ASN A 76 12.17 14.97 -15.11
N SER A 77 11.10 15.51 -14.55
CA SER A 77 10.40 16.67 -15.10
C SER A 77 11.15 17.99 -14.89
N ASN A 78 10.74 19.03 -15.61
CA ASN A 78 11.24 20.40 -15.43
C ASN A 78 10.45 21.19 -14.37
N LEU A 79 9.67 20.54 -13.53
CA LEU A 79 8.98 21.18 -12.42
C LEU A 79 9.97 21.72 -11.38
N SER A 80 9.56 22.71 -10.61
CA SER A 80 10.33 23.18 -9.46
C SER A 80 10.47 22.06 -8.41
N ASP A 81 11.47 22.14 -7.55
CA ASP A 81 11.68 21.13 -6.50
C ASP A 81 10.49 21.04 -5.56
N GLU A 82 9.83 22.15 -5.27
CA GLU A 82 8.63 22.17 -4.44
C GLU A 82 7.45 21.43 -5.09
N GLU A 83 7.22 21.68 -6.39
CA GLU A 83 6.19 20.98 -7.16
C GLU A 83 6.48 19.47 -7.29
N LYS A 84 7.77 19.12 -7.51
CA LYS A 84 8.20 17.71 -7.51
C LYS A 84 7.91 17.04 -6.17
N LEU A 85 8.38 17.64 -5.08
CA LEU A 85 8.20 17.08 -3.74
C LEU A 85 6.72 16.89 -3.41
N LYS A 86 5.88 17.88 -3.70
CA LYS A 86 4.44 17.76 -3.51
C LYS A 86 3.86 16.58 -4.30
N LYS A 87 4.18 16.49 -5.59
CA LYS A 87 3.66 15.43 -6.47
C LYS A 87 4.16 14.04 -6.09
N LEU A 88 5.40 13.92 -5.65
CA LEU A 88 5.96 12.66 -5.13
C LEU A 88 5.25 12.25 -3.83
N GLY A 89 4.99 13.20 -2.94
CA GLY A 89 4.21 12.97 -1.72
C GLY A 89 2.78 12.51 -2.01
N ASP A 90 2.10 13.15 -2.96
CA ASP A 90 0.76 12.76 -3.40
C ASP A 90 0.75 11.32 -3.94
N LEU A 91 1.71 10.94 -4.80
CA LEU A 91 1.85 9.57 -5.31
C LEU A 91 2.09 8.53 -4.19
N MET A 92 2.88 8.88 -3.17
CA MET A 92 3.08 8.01 -2.01
C MET A 92 1.78 7.83 -1.20
N ASN A 93 1.02 8.90 -0.99
CA ASN A 93 -0.26 8.85 -0.28
C ASN A 93 -1.30 8.02 -1.04
N GLU A 94 -1.39 8.17 -2.36
CA GLU A 94 -2.25 7.36 -3.22
C GLU A 94 -1.85 5.88 -3.17
N SER A 95 -0.54 5.59 -3.14
CA SER A 95 -0.02 4.24 -3.03
C SER A 95 -0.42 3.61 -1.68
N HIS A 96 -0.30 4.35 -0.57
CA HIS A 96 -0.75 3.88 0.74
C HIS A 96 -2.26 3.56 0.74
N TYR A 97 -3.08 4.46 0.22
CA TYR A 97 -4.51 4.22 0.06
C TYR A 97 -4.79 2.95 -0.76
N SER A 98 -4.09 2.76 -1.87
CA SER A 98 -4.25 1.58 -2.72
C SER A 98 -3.86 0.29 -1.99
N CYS A 99 -2.78 0.30 -1.21
CA CYS A 99 -2.38 -0.81 -0.35
C CYS A 99 -3.42 -1.10 0.74
N SER A 100 -3.92 -0.06 1.40
CA SER A 100 -4.88 -0.18 2.50
C SER A 100 -6.26 -0.64 2.04
N VAL A 101 -6.80 -0.02 0.98
CA VAL A 101 -8.20 -0.19 0.56
C VAL A 101 -8.36 -1.21 -0.55
N LEU A 102 -7.51 -1.15 -1.60
CA LEU A 102 -7.68 -2.03 -2.77
C LEU A 102 -7.00 -3.39 -2.57
N TYR A 103 -5.82 -3.41 -1.94
CA TYR A 103 -5.09 -4.66 -1.68
C TYR A 103 -5.36 -5.21 -0.28
N GLU A 104 -5.76 -4.36 0.67
CA GLU A 104 -6.08 -4.70 2.05
C GLU A 104 -4.87 -5.29 2.81
N CYS A 105 -3.67 -4.74 2.57
CA CYS A 105 -2.43 -5.16 3.23
C CYS A 105 -1.94 -4.19 4.31
N SER A 106 -2.77 -3.28 4.77
CA SER A 106 -2.45 -2.43 5.92
C SER A 106 -2.92 -3.04 7.24
N CYS A 107 -2.65 -2.36 8.34
CA CYS A 107 -3.14 -2.69 9.67
C CYS A 107 -3.31 -1.40 10.48
N PRO A 108 -4.05 -1.44 11.62
CA PRO A 108 -4.31 -0.24 12.44
C PRO A 108 -3.05 0.50 12.86
N GLU A 109 -1.96 -0.22 13.14
CA GLU A 109 -0.68 0.36 13.55
C GLU A 109 -0.02 1.12 12.42
N LEU A 110 -0.07 0.61 11.19
CA LEU A 110 0.45 1.28 10.00
C LEU A 110 -0.40 2.49 9.61
N GLU A 111 -1.73 2.38 9.69
CA GLU A 111 -2.64 3.51 9.44
C GLU A 111 -2.35 4.66 10.42
N GLU A 112 -2.21 4.35 11.73
CA GLU A 112 -1.88 5.35 12.74
C GLU A 112 -0.49 5.97 12.47
N LEU A 113 0.53 5.16 12.14
CA LEU A 113 1.88 5.67 11.87
C LEU A 113 1.90 6.61 10.67
N VAL A 114 1.29 6.19 9.57
CA VAL A 114 1.20 7.01 8.34
C VAL A 114 0.45 8.31 8.60
N GLN A 115 -0.65 8.24 9.34
CA GLN A 115 -1.42 9.43 9.71
C GLN A 115 -0.60 10.39 10.58
N VAL A 116 0.10 9.88 11.60
CA VAL A 116 0.99 10.68 12.46
C VAL A 116 2.11 11.31 11.64
N CYS A 117 2.71 10.59 10.69
CA CYS A 117 3.72 11.17 9.80
C CYS A 117 3.18 12.36 9.00
N LYS A 118 2.01 12.21 8.38
CA LYS A 118 1.36 13.26 7.57
C LYS A 118 0.98 14.48 8.40
N GLU A 119 0.45 14.29 9.60
CA GLU A 119 0.07 15.37 10.51
C GLU A 119 1.27 16.15 11.07
N ASN A 120 2.48 15.60 10.95
CA ASN A 120 3.69 16.21 11.48
C ASN A 120 4.70 16.63 10.41
N GLY A 121 4.25 16.80 9.17
CA GLY A 121 5.04 17.45 8.12
C GLY A 121 5.53 16.53 7.00
N ALA A 122 5.19 15.24 7.02
CA ALA A 122 5.46 14.41 5.86
C ALA A 122 4.57 14.83 4.68
N LEU A 123 5.18 15.08 3.53
CA LEU A 123 4.48 15.37 2.27
C LEU A 123 3.75 14.13 1.75
N GLY A 124 4.30 12.95 2.02
CA GLY A 124 3.70 11.67 1.75
C GLY A 124 4.24 10.62 2.69
N ALA A 125 3.41 9.62 3.01
CA ALA A 125 3.82 8.48 3.81
C ALA A 125 3.04 7.23 3.37
N ARG A 126 3.71 6.08 3.40
CA ARG A 126 3.10 4.81 3.03
C ARG A 126 3.74 3.64 3.78
N LEU A 127 2.97 2.58 3.93
CA LEU A 127 3.53 1.28 4.31
C LEU A 127 4.55 0.80 3.27
N THR A 128 5.50 -0.02 3.69
CA THR A 128 6.50 -0.65 2.81
C THR A 128 6.78 -2.08 3.26
N GLY A 129 7.26 -2.90 2.33
CA GLY A 129 7.39 -4.34 2.53
C GLY A 129 6.10 -5.10 2.25
N ALA A 130 5.90 -6.21 2.92
CA ALA A 130 4.73 -7.07 2.71
C ALA A 130 3.41 -6.45 3.18
N GLY A 131 3.46 -5.52 4.10
CA GLY A 131 2.28 -4.99 4.78
C GLY A 131 1.88 -5.82 6.01
N TRP A 132 0.64 -5.68 6.47
CA TRP A 132 0.07 -6.29 7.69
C TRP A 132 0.87 -6.03 8.98
N GLY A 133 1.74 -5.05 8.96
CA GLY A 133 2.69 -4.63 9.98
C GLY A 133 4.02 -4.19 9.36
N GLY A 134 5.08 -4.14 10.16
CA GLY A 134 6.43 -3.80 9.70
C GLY A 134 6.67 -2.31 9.58
N CYS A 135 7.11 -1.85 8.41
CA CYS A 135 7.67 -0.52 8.23
C CYS A 135 6.77 0.42 7.41
N ALA A 136 6.97 1.71 7.63
CA ALA A 136 6.47 2.77 6.77
C ALA A 136 7.65 3.63 6.27
N VAL A 137 7.48 4.29 5.14
CA VAL A 137 8.39 5.29 4.61
C VAL A 137 7.68 6.62 4.49
N ALA A 138 8.35 7.71 4.86
CA ALA A 138 7.82 9.07 4.81
C ALA A 138 8.75 9.98 4.02
N LEU A 139 8.17 10.84 3.18
CA LEU A 139 8.87 11.89 2.46
C LEU A 139 8.73 13.19 3.24
N VAL A 140 9.86 13.72 3.72
CA VAL A 140 9.92 14.93 4.55
C VAL A 140 10.95 15.88 3.95
N LYS A 141 10.71 17.19 4.01
CA LYS A 141 11.74 18.17 3.63
C LYS A 141 12.91 18.11 4.62
N GLU A 142 14.13 18.21 4.12
CA GLU A 142 15.35 18.06 4.93
C GLU A 142 15.36 18.94 6.20
N PHE A 143 14.95 20.21 6.06
CA PHE A 143 14.93 21.14 7.19
C PHE A 143 13.82 20.86 8.22
N ASP A 144 12.80 20.05 7.87
CA ASP A 144 11.72 19.67 8.79
C ASP A 144 12.06 18.39 9.58
N VAL A 145 13.08 17.63 9.18
CA VAL A 145 13.46 16.34 9.79
C VAL A 145 13.71 16.46 11.28
N THR A 146 14.38 17.53 11.71
CA THR A 146 14.72 17.78 13.12
C THR A 146 13.50 17.96 14.02
N GLN A 147 12.37 18.38 13.48
CA GLN A 147 11.09 18.50 14.19
C GLN A 147 10.22 17.26 14.00
N PHE A 148 10.28 16.66 12.81
CA PHE A 148 9.49 15.50 12.43
C PHE A 148 9.80 14.28 13.30
N ILE A 149 11.09 13.92 13.44
CA ILE A 149 11.50 12.72 14.19
C ILE A 149 11.02 12.75 15.64
N PRO A 150 11.25 13.82 16.43
CA PRO A 150 10.74 13.90 17.80
C PRO A 150 9.21 13.86 17.87
N ALA A 151 8.52 14.49 16.93
CA ALA A 151 7.07 14.50 16.91
C ALA A 151 6.49 13.08 16.70
N VAL A 152 7.04 12.30 15.77
CA VAL A 152 6.63 10.91 15.54
C VAL A 152 6.95 10.03 16.75
N LYS A 153 8.14 10.20 17.37
CA LYS A 153 8.50 9.50 18.61
C LYS A 153 7.49 9.77 19.74
N GLU A 154 7.14 11.02 19.95
CA GLU A 154 6.20 11.41 21.01
C GLU A 154 4.78 10.92 20.72
N LYS A 155 4.27 11.11 19.49
CA LYS A 155 2.86 10.88 19.17
C LYS A 155 2.53 9.42 18.84
N TYR A 156 3.50 8.66 18.35
CA TYR A 156 3.30 7.26 17.96
C TYR A 156 4.02 6.28 18.89
N TYR A 157 5.35 6.41 19.06
CA TYR A 157 6.16 5.41 19.78
C TYR A 157 6.00 5.49 21.30
N LYS A 158 5.86 6.68 21.88
CA LYS A 158 5.69 6.83 23.33
C LYS A 158 4.51 6.01 23.87
N LYS A 159 3.36 6.07 23.20
CA LYS A 159 2.17 5.26 23.58
C LYS A 159 2.46 3.75 23.54
N ARG A 160 3.33 3.31 22.64
CA ARG A 160 3.73 1.91 22.50
C ARG A 160 4.72 1.46 23.56
N VAL A 161 5.60 2.37 23.95
CA VAL A 161 6.50 2.16 25.11
C VAL A 161 5.68 2.06 26.40
N GLU A 162 4.73 2.97 26.63
CA GLU A 162 3.82 2.94 27.79
C GLU A 162 3.00 1.65 27.87
N LYS A 163 2.62 1.08 26.72
CA LYS A 163 1.93 -0.21 26.61
C LYS A 163 2.85 -1.44 26.67
N GLY A 164 4.17 -1.24 26.76
CA GLY A 164 5.16 -2.33 26.78
C GLY A 164 5.34 -3.06 25.45
N VAL A 165 4.83 -2.50 24.33
CA VAL A 165 4.96 -3.08 22.98
C VAL A 165 6.35 -2.79 22.38
N VAL A 166 6.92 -1.63 22.73
CA VAL A 166 8.24 -1.19 22.31
C VAL A 166 9.07 -0.90 23.55
N LYS A 167 10.33 -1.32 23.58
CA LYS A 167 11.23 -0.97 24.65
C LYS A 167 11.74 0.45 24.46
N LYS A 168 11.84 1.20 25.56
CA LYS A 168 12.32 2.59 25.54
C LYS A 168 13.74 2.72 24.98
N GLU A 169 14.59 1.78 25.31
CA GLU A 169 15.99 1.70 24.86
C GLU A 169 16.13 1.48 23.35
N ASP A 170 15.14 0.80 22.73
CA ASP A 170 15.16 0.50 21.31
C ASP A 170 14.51 1.59 20.44
N MET A 171 13.96 2.66 21.06
CA MET A 171 13.20 3.69 20.33
C MET A 171 14.01 4.38 19.23
N GLU A 172 15.33 4.51 19.40
CA GLU A 172 16.23 5.10 18.40
C GLU A 172 16.44 4.18 17.18
N LEU A 173 16.15 2.89 17.30
CA LEU A 173 16.28 1.90 16.23
C LEU A 173 15.06 1.87 15.28
N TYR A 174 13.94 2.46 15.69
CA TYR A 174 12.69 2.42 14.92
C TYR A 174 12.49 3.60 13.99
N LEU A 175 13.30 4.64 14.10
CA LEU A 175 13.14 5.85 13.29
C LEU A 175 14.53 6.40 12.91
N PHE A 176 14.84 6.34 11.61
CA PHE A 176 16.12 6.74 11.04
C PHE A 176 15.96 7.27 9.61
#